data_31b4510d908da804ea968eed58b9bf17
#
_entry.id   31b4510d908da804ea968eed58b9bf17
#
_cell.length_a   1.000
_cell.length_b   1.000
_cell.length_c   1.000
_cell.angle_alpha   90.00
_cell.angle_beta   90.00
_cell.angle_gamma   90.00
#
_symmetry.space_group_name_H-M   'P 1'
#
loop_
_entity.id
_entity.type
_entity.pdbx_description
1 polymer ?
#
loop_
_entity_poly.entity_id
_entity_poly.type
_entity_poly.pdbx_seq_one_letter_code
_entity_poly.pdbx_strand_id
1 'polypeptide(L)'
;MVLLFFPFAFTGVCTEETCSVRDDLSSYEELEAQVLGISVDSPFSQEAMALKEGLNFPLLSDFNKNVSKEYGVLYEDFIGFEGVSKRSAFVVSKDGTVAYSWSSDDPQQLPDFGAIKSALR
;
A
#
# COMPACT_ATOMS: atom_id res chain seq x y z
N MET A 1 1.61 -6.36 -10.88
CA MET A 1 0.96 -6.23 -9.57
C MET A 1 1.60 -5.07 -8.80
N VAL A 2 0.78 -4.24 -8.22
CA VAL A 2 1.24 -3.10 -7.40
C VAL A 2 0.90 -3.39 -5.95
N LEU A 3 1.89 -3.34 -5.07
CA LEU A 3 1.72 -3.48 -3.63
C LEU A 3 1.94 -2.13 -2.97
N LEU A 4 0.95 -1.64 -2.24
CA LEU A 4 1.01 -0.38 -1.52
C LEU A 4 0.90 -0.65 -0.02
N PHE A 5 2.01 -0.51 0.71
CA PHE A 5 2.03 -0.64 2.16
C PHE A 5 1.74 0.73 2.79
N PHE A 6 0.96 0.75 3.85
CA PHE A 6 0.67 1.98 4.58
C PHE A 6 0.60 1.71 6.09
N PRO A 7 0.87 2.73 6.94
CA PRO A 7 0.95 2.51 8.39
C PRO A 7 -0.37 2.07 9.04
N PHE A 8 -1.42 2.86 8.94
CA PHE A 8 -2.69 2.57 9.61
C PHE A 8 -3.89 3.05 8.80
N ALA A 9 -4.95 2.26 8.80
CA ALA A 9 -6.26 2.66 8.29
C ALA A 9 -6.80 3.87 9.07
N PHE A 10 -7.67 4.64 8.44
CA PHE A 10 -8.35 5.82 9.00
C PHE A 10 -7.45 7.00 9.36
N THR A 11 -6.16 6.97 8.99
CA THR A 11 -5.28 8.14 9.12
C THR A 11 -5.34 9.00 7.87
N GLY A 12 -5.06 10.31 8.01
CA GLY A 12 -5.25 11.27 6.92
C GLY A 12 -4.50 10.96 5.64
N VAL A 13 -3.18 10.75 5.72
CA VAL A 13 -2.34 10.48 4.53
C VAL A 13 -2.62 9.11 3.95
N CYS A 14 -2.88 8.10 4.77
CA CYS A 14 -3.25 6.76 4.29
C CYS A 14 -4.59 6.79 3.55
N THR A 15 -5.56 7.55 4.05
CA THR A 15 -6.84 7.75 3.37
C THR A 15 -6.64 8.48 2.04
N GLU A 16 -5.81 9.53 2.00
CA GLU A 16 -5.48 10.26 0.78
C GLU A 16 -4.86 9.33 -0.26
N GLU A 17 -3.89 8.49 0.12
CA GLU A 17 -3.25 7.53 -0.76
C GLU A 17 -4.25 6.54 -1.36
N THR A 18 -5.05 5.90 -0.51
CA THR A 18 -6.01 4.88 -0.96
C THR A 18 -7.12 5.48 -1.82
N CYS A 19 -7.59 6.68 -1.49
CA CYS A 19 -8.61 7.36 -2.30
C CYS A 19 -8.06 7.82 -3.64
N SER A 20 -6.78 8.24 -3.70
CA SER A 20 -6.13 8.58 -4.98
C SER A 20 -6.07 7.39 -5.92
N VAL A 21 -5.74 6.22 -5.39
CA VAL A 21 -5.72 4.98 -6.18
C VAL A 21 -7.14 4.58 -6.59
N ARG A 22 -8.11 4.68 -5.69
CA ARG A 22 -9.52 4.42 -5.99
C ARG A 22 -10.00 5.24 -7.18
N ASP A 23 -9.71 6.54 -7.18
CA ASP A 23 -10.17 7.47 -8.21
C ASP A 23 -9.48 7.25 -9.57
N ASP A 24 -8.31 6.62 -9.57
CA ASP A 24 -7.49 6.41 -10.76
C ASP A 24 -7.30 4.91 -11.08
N LEU A 25 -8.13 4.04 -10.50
CA LEU A 25 -7.96 2.60 -10.67
C LEU A 25 -8.02 2.15 -12.12
N SER A 26 -8.84 2.81 -12.94
CA SER A 26 -8.93 2.51 -14.36
C SER A 26 -7.59 2.63 -15.08
N SER A 27 -6.74 3.57 -14.71
CA SER A 27 -5.39 3.71 -15.29
C SER A 27 -4.52 2.48 -15.02
N TYR A 28 -4.65 1.88 -13.83
CA TYR A 28 -3.92 0.65 -13.49
C TYR A 28 -4.49 -0.55 -14.24
N GLU A 29 -5.81 -0.63 -14.37
CA GLU A 29 -6.48 -1.70 -15.12
C GLU A 29 -6.09 -1.66 -16.59
N GLU A 30 -5.98 -0.48 -17.19
CA GLU A 30 -5.51 -0.30 -18.58
C GLU A 30 -4.08 -0.83 -18.76
N LEU A 31 -3.27 -0.80 -17.71
CA LEU A 31 -1.91 -1.35 -17.70
C LEU A 31 -1.90 -2.84 -17.29
N GLU A 32 -3.07 -3.46 -17.20
CA GLU A 32 -3.25 -4.86 -16.78
C GLU A 32 -2.63 -5.15 -15.40
N ALA A 33 -2.68 -4.16 -14.51
CA ALA A 33 -2.11 -4.28 -13.18
C ALA A 33 -3.19 -4.45 -12.12
N GLN A 34 -2.95 -5.36 -11.19
CA GLN A 34 -3.74 -5.48 -9.97
C GLN A 34 -3.07 -4.65 -8.87
N VAL A 35 -3.88 -3.89 -8.12
CA VAL A 35 -3.41 -3.09 -6.99
C VAL A 35 -3.88 -3.74 -5.69
N LEU A 36 -2.99 -3.90 -4.75
CA LEU A 36 -3.27 -4.42 -3.41
C LEU A 36 -2.75 -3.44 -2.37
N GLY A 37 -3.60 -3.06 -1.42
CA GLY A 37 -3.19 -2.27 -0.26
C GLY A 37 -2.86 -3.20 0.90
N ILE A 38 -1.80 -2.92 1.65
CA ILE A 38 -1.33 -3.78 2.73
C ILE A 38 -1.03 -2.93 3.96
N SER A 39 -1.55 -3.33 5.12
CA SER A 39 -1.24 -2.72 6.40
C SER A 39 -1.28 -3.77 7.50
N VAL A 40 -0.80 -3.40 8.70
CA VAL A 40 -0.86 -4.28 9.88
C VAL A 40 -2.22 -4.23 10.57
N ASP A 41 -3.15 -3.43 10.08
CA ASP A 41 -4.52 -3.38 10.61
C ASP A 41 -5.19 -4.76 10.48
N SER A 42 -6.16 -5.03 11.35
CA SER A 42 -6.96 -6.23 11.22
C SER A 42 -7.81 -6.18 9.94
N PRO A 43 -8.19 -7.34 9.37
CA PRO A 43 -9.06 -7.34 8.19
C PRO A 43 -10.42 -6.68 8.46
N PHE A 44 -10.87 -6.66 9.70
CA PHE A 44 -12.12 -6.01 10.10
C PHE A 44 -12.01 -4.48 10.00
N SER A 45 -10.91 -3.90 10.47
CA SER A 45 -10.65 -2.46 10.35
C SER A 45 -10.49 -2.06 8.89
N GLN A 46 -9.79 -2.87 8.10
CA GLN A 46 -9.59 -2.63 6.68
C GLN A 46 -10.91 -2.67 5.92
N GLU A 47 -11.78 -3.63 6.23
CA GLU A 47 -13.11 -3.73 5.63
C GLU A 47 -13.95 -2.48 5.93
N ALA A 48 -13.93 -2.03 7.18
CA ALA A 48 -14.65 -0.81 7.58
C ALA A 48 -14.15 0.42 6.82
N MET A 49 -12.85 0.55 6.64
CA MET A 49 -12.26 1.65 5.86
C MET A 49 -12.66 1.57 4.39
N ALA A 50 -12.59 0.36 3.81
CA ALA A 50 -12.95 0.15 2.41
C ALA A 50 -14.41 0.52 2.14
N LEU A 51 -15.30 0.17 3.05
CA LEU A 51 -16.71 0.52 2.94
C LEU A 51 -16.93 2.02 3.08
N LYS A 52 -16.28 2.65 4.06
CA LYS A 52 -16.41 4.09 4.30
C LYS A 52 -15.93 4.92 3.11
N GLU A 53 -14.80 4.57 2.54
CA GLU A 53 -14.16 5.34 1.48
C GLU A 53 -14.53 4.83 0.07
N GLY A 54 -15.33 3.78 -0.04
CA GLY A 54 -15.72 3.23 -1.34
C GLY A 54 -14.53 2.69 -2.13
N LEU A 55 -13.57 2.04 -1.45
CA LEU A 55 -12.39 1.50 -2.13
C LEU A 55 -12.78 0.36 -3.06
N ASN A 56 -12.21 0.35 -4.25
CA ASN A 56 -12.50 -0.60 -5.32
C ASN A 56 -11.33 -1.54 -5.64
N PHE A 57 -10.40 -1.66 -4.70
CA PHE A 57 -9.29 -2.62 -4.78
C PHE A 57 -9.11 -3.29 -3.42
N PRO A 58 -8.54 -4.51 -3.37
CA PRO A 58 -8.41 -5.25 -2.12
C PRO A 58 -7.45 -4.62 -1.13
N LEU A 59 -7.78 -4.70 0.15
CA LEU A 59 -6.88 -4.43 1.26
C LEU A 59 -6.54 -5.76 1.92
N LEU A 60 -5.26 -6.03 2.11
CA LEU A 60 -4.77 -7.26 2.72
C LEU A 60 -4.17 -6.96 4.09
N SER A 61 -4.46 -7.82 5.06
CA SER A 61 -3.98 -7.64 6.42
C SER A 61 -2.64 -8.36 6.64
N ASP A 62 -1.64 -7.59 7.04
CA ASP A 62 -0.37 -8.12 7.53
C ASP A 62 -0.31 -7.96 9.06
N PHE A 63 -1.37 -8.37 9.74
CA PHE A 63 -1.51 -8.23 11.19
C PHE A 63 -0.34 -8.85 11.94
N ASN A 64 0.19 -9.97 11.45
CA ASN A 64 1.34 -10.66 12.05
C ASN A 64 2.70 -10.10 11.59
N LYS A 65 2.72 -9.09 10.72
CA LYS A 65 3.89 -8.32 10.32
C LYS A 65 4.91 -9.08 9.48
N ASN A 66 4.60 -10.28 9.02
CA ASN A 66 5.53 -11.14 8.28
C ASN A 66 5.88 -10.60 6.91
N VAL A 67 4.90 -10.10 6.17
CA VAL A 67 5.12 -9.60 4.81
C VAL A 67 5.87 -8.28 4.81
N SER A 68 5.48 -7.35 5.70
CA SER A 68 6.18 -6.08 5.85
C SER A 68 7.64 -6.29 6.23
N LYS A 69 7.92 -7.29 7.08
CA LYS A 69 9.27 -7.65 7.48
C LYS A 69 10.06 -8.20 6.30
N GLU A 70 9.47 -9.09 5.51
CA GLU A 70 10.12 -9.68 4.34
C GLU A 70 10.47 -8.63 3.28
N TYR A 71 9.61 -7.63 3.10
CA TYR A 71 9.88 -6.55 2.16
C TYR A 71 10.81 -5.46 2.73
N GLY A 72 11.22 -5.58 3.99
CA GLY A 72 12.12 -4.62 4.63
C GLY A 72 11.46 -3.26 4.91
N VAL A 73 10.16 -3.23 5.09
CA VAL A 73 9.39 -1.98 5.27
C VAL A 73 8.65 -1.96 6.60
N LEU A 74 9.27 -2.50 7.64
CA LEU A 74 8.67 -2.52 8.96
C LEU A 74 9.34 -1.49 9.86
N TYR A 75 8.56 -0.58 10.47
CA TYR A 75 9.06 0.32 11.50
C TYR A 75 9.39 -0.48 12.76
N GLU A 76 10.54 -0.20 13.38
CA GLU A 76 10.82 -0.71 14.72
C GLU A 76 9.96 0.02 15.74
N ASP A 77 9.82 1.34 15.60
CA ASP A 77 8.94 2.17 16.42
C ASP A 77 8.29 3.25 15.54
N PHE A 78 6.97 3.32 15.59
CA PHE A 78 6.20 4.36 14.91
C PHE A 78 5.26 4.98 15.95
N ILE A 79 5.63 6.16 16.46
CA ILE A 79 4.88 6.90 17.49
C ILE A 79 4.45 6.03 18.69
N GLY A 80 5.34 5.14 19.13
CA GLY A 80 5.08 4.22 20.24
C GLY A 80 4.51 2.87 19.84
N PHE A 81 4.22 2.64 18.56
CA PHE A 81 3.76 1.34 18.07
C PHE A 81 4.91 0.57 17.41
N GLU A 82 5.10 -0.67 17.81
CA GLU A 82 6.15 -1.53 17.28
C GLU A 82 5.64 -2.33 16.09
N GLY A 83 6.41 -2.32 15.00
CA GLY A 83 6.11 -3.19 13.86
C GLY A 83 4.95 -2.73 13.01
N VAL A 84 4.93 -1.46 12.63
CA VAL A 84 3.97 -0.89 11.68
C VAL A 84 4.61 -0.82 10.31
N SER A 85 3.83 -1.01 9.24
CA SER A 85 4.34 -0.94 7.87
C SER A 85 4.74 0.50 7.52
N LYS A 86 5.93 0.66 6.94
CA LYS A 86 6.34 1.94 6.35
C LYS A 86 5.53 2.18 5.08
N ARG A 87 5.20 3.45 4.80
CA ARG A 87 4.60 3.78 3.51
C ARG A 87 5.57 3.43 2.41
N SER A 88 5.16 2.53 1.54
CA SER A 88 6.03 1.99 0.49
C SER A 88 5.21 1.46 -0.67
N ALA A 89 5.86 1.35 -1.83
CA ALA A 89 5.25 0.87 -3.05
C ALA A 89 6.19 -0.07 -3.78
N PHE A 90 5.66 -1.17 -4.27
CA PHE A 90 6.41 -2.16 -5.03
C PHE A 90 5.61 -2.52 -6.28
N VAL A 91 6.32 -2.64 -7.41
CA VAL A 91 5.75 -3.22 -8.62
C VAL A 91 6.38 -4.60 -8.82
N VAL A 92 5.54 -5.62 -8.81
CA VAL A 92 5.97 -7.00 -8.99
C VAL A 92 5.57 -7.43 -10.40
N SER A 93 6.57 -7.84 -11.18
CA SER A 93 6.38 -8.31 -12.56
C SER A 93 5.73 -9.70 -12.59
N LYS A 94 5.21 -10.09 -13.77
CA LYS A 94 4.56 -11.39 -13.95
C LYS A 94 5.46 -12.58 -13.64
N ASP A 95 6.78 -12.42 -13.76
CA ASP A 95 7.76 -13.45 -13.43
C ASP A 95 8.11 -13.51 -11.94
N GLY A 96 7.48 -12.66 -11.12
CA GLY A 96 7.70 -12.63 -9.67
C GLY A 96 8.85 -11.74 -9.20
N THR A 97 9.51 -11.00 -10.11
CA THR A 97 10.58 -10.08 -9.71
C THR A 97 10.04 -8.69 -9.38
N VAL A 98 10.74 -7.98 -8.50
CA VAL A 98 10.40 -6.59 -8.15
C VAL A 98 11.01 -5.66 -9.20
N ALA A 99 10.15 -5.05 -10.01
CA ALA A 99 10.57 -4.13 -11.06
C ALA A 99 10.79 -2.70 -10.57
N TYR A 100 10.13 -2.33 -9.47
CA TYR A 100 10.21 -1.00 -8.88
C TYR A 100 9.96 -1.08 -7.40
N SER A 101 10.72 -0.32 -6.61
CA SER A 101 10.51 -0.21 -5.18
C SER A 101 10.70 1.22 -4.71
N TRP A 102 9.90 1.62 -3.74
CA TRP A 102 10.00 2.91 -3.08
C TRP A 102 9.55 2.75 -1.64
N SER A 103 10.24 3.41 -0.72
CA SER A 103 9.82 3.47 0.68
C SER A 103 10.23 4.79 1.28
N SER A 104 9.54 5.21 2.34
CA SER A 104 9.86 6.41 3.07
C SER A 104 9.74 6.17 4.57
N ASP A 105 10.66 6.76 5.34
CA ASP A 105 10.54 6.82 6.80
C ASP A 105 9.58 7.92 7.23
N ASP A 106 9.23 8.84 6.33
CA ASP A 106 8.24 9.89 6.57
C ASP A 106 6.84 9.37 6.21
N PRO A 107 5.96 9.14 7.22
CA PRO A 107 4.63 8.60 6.95
C PRO A 107 3.70 9.57 6.21
N GLN A 108 4.08 10.83 6.11
CA GLN A 108 3.30 11.84 5.39
C GLN A 108 3.68 11.96 3.91
N GLN A 109 4.76 11.31 3.49
CA GLN A 109 5.19 11.33 2.11
C GLN A 109 4.43 10.28 1.29
N LEU A 110 3.75 10.72 0.22
CA LEU A 110 3.05 9.83 -0.70
C LEU A 110 4.01 9.27 -1.76
N PRO A 111 3.74 8.06 -2.29
CA PRO A 111 4.49 7.54 -3.43
C PRO A 111 4.32 8.41 -4.67
N ASP A 112 5.26 8.31 -5.60
CA ASP A 112 5.12 8.88 -6.93
C ASP A 112 4.30 7.89 -7.79
N PHE A 113 3.01 8.15 -7.91
CA PHE A 113 2.11 7.28 -8.66
C PHE A 113 2.44 7.24 -10.15
N GLY A 114 2.99 8.32 -10.71
CA GLY A 114 3.48 8.35 -12.08
C GLY A 114 4.63 7.39 -12.31
N ALA A 115 5.58 7.34 -11.38
CA ALA A 115 6.70 6.40 -11.45
C ALA A 115 6.22 4.95 -11.36
N ILE A 116 5.24 4.66 -10.51
CA ILE A 116 4.64 3.33 -10.40
C ILE A 116 4.05 2.91 -11.75
N LYS A 117 3.24 3.77 -12.37
CA LYS A 117 2.62 3.48 -13.67
C LYS A 117 3.66 3.29 -14.77
N SER A 118 4.73 4.10 -14.75
CA SER A 118 5.84 3.95 -15.71
C SER A 118 6.51 2.59 -15.59
N ALA A 119 6.66 2.07 -14.38
CA ALA A 119 7.25 0.76 -14.14
C ALA A 119 6.36 -0.40 -14.62
N LEU A 120 5.06 -0.16 -14.82
CA LEU A 120 4.10 -1.15 -15.32
C LEU A 120 4.11 -1.26 -16.86
N ARG A 121 4.71 -0.32 -17.54
CA ARG A 121 4.72 -0.26 -19.01
C ARG A 121 5.82 -1.08 -19.66
#